data_6bf8475fd7de669175ba18f8cd6338d8
#
_entry.id   6bf8475fd7de669175ba18f8cd6338d8
#
_cell.length_a   1.000
_cell.length_b   1.000
_cell.length_c   1.000
_cell.angle_alpha   90.00
_cell.angle_beta   90.00
_cell.angle_gamma   90.00
#
_symmetry.space_group_name_H-M   'P 1'
#
loop_
_entity.id
_entity.type
_entity.pdbx_description
1 polymer ?
#
loop_
_entity_poly.entity_id
_entity_poly.type
_entity_poly.pdbx_seq_one_letter_code
_entity_poly.pdbx_strand_id
1 'polypeptide(L)'
;MQQLQTTWASPAGIKQLKVRVDRASPAHSGQCWRFGNLGLPAKELDDSCQVNFLLFGKMGDPMDDFYGAMGEAQIKIAVSGIVSPTENKNLSIEVDELGFYLRDSYDFQDGNNFVSQPLGCWGFNGVECNTSLRGSINIEDEIADISPDTAVERKYLVQNSDFQKWRTKNQHGGDFMVLSDVHRVRLPFPQKFKI
;
A
#
# COMPACT_ATOMS: atom_id res chain seq x y z
N MET A 1 3.77 -16.65 -1.19
CA MET A 1 2.66 -16.97 -2.14
C MET A 1 1.55 -17.81 -1.49
N GLN A 2 1.81 -18.97 -0.89
CA GLN A 2 0.75 -19.80 -0.25
C GLN A 2 -0.03 -19.04 0.83
N GLN A 3 0.64 -18.28 1.69
CA GLN A 3 0.00 -17.51 2.75
C GLN A 3 -0.95 -16.42 2.19
N LEU A 4 -0.59 -15.76 1.09
CA LEU A 4 -1.43 -14.78 0.42
C LEU A 4 -2.71 -15.41 -0.16
N GLN A 5 -2.60 -16.62 -0.73
CA GLN A 5 -3.73 -17.32 -1.32
C GLN A 5 -4.75 -17.83 -0.29
N THR A 6 -4.36 -17.97 0.98
CA THR A 6 -5.28 -18.37 2.06
C THR A 6 -5.84 -17.16 2.82
N THR A 7 -5.11 -16.06 2.90
CA THR A 7 -5.52 -14.87 3.66
C THR A 7 -6.77 -14.19 3.10
N TRP A 8 -7.00 -14.23 1.78
CA TRP A 8 -8.15 -13.59 1.17
C TRP A 8 -9.47 -14.17 1.66
N ALA A 9 -9.52 -15.48 1.92
CA ALA A 9 -10.70 -16.24 2.38
C ALA A 9 -10.87 -16.21 3.93
N SER A 10 -10.16 -15.35 4.65
CA SER A 10 -10.38 -15.15 6.07
C SER A 10 -11.80 -14.64 6.36
N PRO A 11 -12.33 -14.75 7.58
CA PRO A 11 -13.64 -14.23 7.93
C PRO A 11 -13.84 -12.77 7.56
N ALA A 12 -12.80 -11.93 7.72
CA ALA A 12 -12.81 -10.53 7.33
C ALA A 12 -12.88 -10.36 5.79
N GLY A 13 -12.10 -11.15 5.05
CA GLY A 13 -12.11 -11.15 3.58
C GLY A 13 -13.46 -11.57 3.02
N ILE A 14 -14.07 -12.63 3.55
CA ILE A 14 -15.40 -13.09 3.12
C ILE A 14 -16.48 -12.04 3.46
N LYS A 15 -16.41 -11.41 4.62
CA LYS A 15 -17.32 -10.32 4.98
C LYS A 15 -17.22 -9.16 3.99
N GLN A 16 -16.01 -8.77 3.64
CA GLN A 16 -15.78 -7.71 2.66
C GLN A 16 -16.25 -8.12 1.26
N LEU A 17 -15.98 -9.35 0.84
CA LEU A 17 -16.47 -9.91 -0.41
C LEU A 17 -17.99 -9.79 -0.53
N LYS A 18 -18.72 -10.16 0.50
CA LYS A 18 -20.18 -10.00 0.56
C LYS A 18 -20.60 -8.55 0.31
N VAL A 19 -20.02 -7.61 1.05
CA VAL A 19 -20.33 -6.18 0.89
C VAL A 19 -20.06 -5.69 -0.54
N ARG A 20 -18.97 -6.15 -1.16
CA ARG A 20 -18.58 -5.76 -2.52
C ARG A 20 -19.53 -6.36 -3.57
N VAL A 21 -19.90 -7.62 -3.41
CA VAL A 21 -20.85 -8.28 -4.31
C VAL A 21 -22.24 -7.64 -4.20
N ASP A 22 -22.71 -7.35 -2.99
CA ASP A 22 -24.01 -6.69 -2.77
C ASP A 22 -24.07 -5.31 -3.46
N ARG A 23 -22.99 -4.54 -3.40
CA ARG A 23 -22.87 -3.24 -4.10
C ARG A 23 -22.85 -3.34 -5.61
N ALA A 24 -22.20 -4.38 -6.12
CA ALA A 24 -22.04 -4.62 -7.56
C ALA A 24 -23.23 -5.34 -8.17
N SER A 25 -24.17 -5.85 -7.35
CA SER A 25 -25.30 -6.65 -7.80
C SER A 25 -26.17 -5.89 -8.81
N PRO A 26 -26.39 -6.41 -10.01
CA PRO A 26 -27.27 -5.77 -10.98
C PRO A 26 -28.71 -5.73 -10.47
N ALA A 27 -29.44 -4.69 -10.78
CA ALA A 27 -30.83 -4.47 -10.34
C ALA A 27 -31.82 -5.58 -10.74
N HIS A 28 -31.41 -6.55 -11.57
CA HIS A 28 -32.25 -7.64 -12.11
C HIS A 28 -31.55 -9.00 -12.03
N SER A 29 -31.12 -9.42 -10.87
CA SER A 29 -30.17 -10.51 -10.66
C SER A 29 -30.78 -11.89 -10.50
N GLY A 30 -31.64 -12.30 -11.44
CA GLY A 30 -31.99 -13.72 -11.60
C GLY A 30 -30.97 -14.55 -12.39
N GLN A 31 -29.89 -13.91 -12.90
CA GLN A 31 -28.90 -14.55 -13.77
C GLN A 31 -27.51 -14.57 -13.11
N CYS A 32 -26.67 -15.52 -13.57
CA CYS A 32 -25.26 -15.55 -13.19
C CYS A 32 -24.52 -14.37 -13.85
N TRP A 33 -23.58 -13.77 -13.13
CA TRP A 33 -22.76 -12.66 -13.64
C TRP A 33 -21.32 -12.70 -13.11
N ARG A 34 -20.41 -12.09 -13.84
CA ARG A 34 -18.99 -11.99 -13.43
C ARG A 34 -18.81 -10.85 -12.46
N PHE A 35 -18.31 -11.15 -11.28
CA PHE A 35 -17.84 -10.17 -10.28
C PHE A 35 -16.34 -9.97 -10.43
N GLY A 36 -15.89 -8.72 -10.34
CA GLY A 36 -14.50 -8.34 -10.38
C GLY A 36 -13.87 -8.44 -11.77
N ASN A 37 -13.26 -7.35 -12.24
CA ASN A 37 -12.48 -7.31 -13.47
C ASN A 37 -11.02 -7.01 -13.12
N LEU A 38 -10.21 -8.05 -12.95
CA LEU A 38 -8.79 -7.92 -12.57
C LEU A 38 -7.89 -7.39 -13.71
N GLY A 39 -8.45 -7.11 -14.88
CA GLY A 39 -7.75 -6.42 -15.97
C GLY A 39 -7.75 -4.90 -15.86
N LEU A 40 -8.47 -4.35 -14.88
CA LEU A 40 -8.50 -2.91 -14.61
C LEU A 40 -7.28 -2.46 -13.78
N PRO A 41 -6.94 -1.17 -13.80
CA PRO A 41 -5.91 -0.60 -12.93
C PRO A 41 -6.16 -0.87 -11.44
N ALA A 42 -5.10 -0.99 -10.65
CA ALA A 42 -5.17 -1.29 -9.23
C ALA A 42 -6.09 -0.33 -8.44
N LYS A 43 -6.14 0.94 -8.81
CA LYS A 43 -7.05 1.93 -8.21
C LYS A 43 -8.53 1.54 -8.35
N GLU A 44 -8.92 1.04 -9.50
CA GLU A 44 -10.30 0.59 -9.74
C GLU A 44 -10.61 -0.71 -9.00
N LEU A 45 -9.62 -1.60 -8.84
CA LEU A 45 -9.77 -2.81 -8.03
C LEU A 45 -9.94 -2.47 -6.55
N ASP A 46 -9.21 -1.47 -6.05
CA ASP A 46 -9.31 -1.00 -4.65
C ASP A 46 -10.74 -0.57 -4.32
N ASP A 47 -11.44 0.05 -5.26
CA ASP A 47 -12.81 0.52 -5.10
C ASP A 47 -13.87 -0.57 -5.34
N SER A 48 -13.61 -1.54 -6.23
CA SER A 48 -14.63 -2.48 -6.72
C SER A 48 -14.56 -3.89 -6.10
N CYS A 49 -13.44 -4.58 -6.18
CA CYS A 49 -13.33 -6.00 -5.86
C CYS A 49 -12.18 -6.37 -4.90
N GLN A 50 -11.54 -5.39 -4.27
CA GLN A 50 -10.59 -5.62 -3.20
C GLN A 50 -11.31 -6.14 -1.95
N VAL A 51 -10.81 -7.24 -1.37
CA VAL A 51 -11.47 -7.94 -0.26
C VAL A 51 -10.62 -8.05 1.00
N ASN A 52 -9.30 -8.06 0.86
CA ASN A 52 -8.39 -8.17 2.00
C ASN A 52 -7.04 -7.54 1.70
N PHE A 53 -6.18 -7.46 2.70
CA PHE A 53 -4.80 -6.98 2.56
C PHE A 53 -3.88 -7.60 3.59
N LEU A 54 -2.58 -7.54 3.33
CA LEU A 54 -1.51 -7.83 4.26
C LEU A 54 -0.63 -6.60 4.41
N LEU A 55 -0.29 -6.28 5.64
CA LEU A 55 0.72 -5.27 5.96
C LEU A 55 2.10 -5.93 5.93
N PHE A 56 3.08 -5.26 5.38
CA PHE A 56 4.49 -5.63 5.43
C PHE A 56 5.35 -4.39 5.70
N GLY A 57 6.63 -4.58 5.96
CA GLY A 57 7.54 -3.50 6.32
C GLY A 57 7.49 -3.14 7.80
N LYS A 58 6.97 -4.02 8.66
CA LYS A 58 7.00 -3.82 10.12
C LYS A 58 8.41 -3.97 10.68
N MET A 59 8.66 -3.32 11.82
CA MET A 59 9.90 -3.49 12.56
C MET A 59 10.09 -4.97 12.92
N GLY A 60 11.11 -5.61 12.32
CA GLY A 60 11.37 -7.05 12.44
C GLY A 60 11.29 -7.83 11.13
N ASP A 61 10.74 -7.25 10.07
CA ASP A 61 10.84 -7.83 8.74
C ASP A 61 12.28 -7.74 8.22
N PRO A 62 12.71 -8.65 7.34
CA PRO A 62 14.04 -8.57 6.73
C PRO A 62 14.27 -7.21 6.07
N MET A 63 15.40 -6.59 6.36
CA MET A 63 15.82 -5.34 5.72
C MET A 63 16.44 -5.65 4.36
N ASP A 64 15.60 -5.98 3.40
CA ASP A 64 15.99 -6.18 2.01
C ASP A 64 15.74 -4.91 1.15
N ASP A 65 16.07 -4.98 -0.13
CA ASP A 65 15.88 -3.88 -1.08
C ASP A 65 14.41 -3.48 -1.19
N PHE A 66 13.50 -4.42 -1.00
CA PHE A 66 12.07 -4.17 -1.04
C PHE A 66 11.61 -3.33 0.17
N TYR A 67 12.09 -3.68 1.37
CA TYR A 67 11.86 -2.89 2.58
C TYR A 67 12.46 -1.48 2.45
N GLY A 68 13.68 -1.40 1.90
CA GLY A 68 14.34 -0.12 1.66
C GLY A 68 13.60 0.80 0.69
N ALA A 69 12.93 0.22 -0.30
CA ALA A 69 12.19 0.97 -1.32
C ALA A 69 10.78 1.39 -0.87
N MET A 70 10.07 0.54 -0.12
CA MET A 70 8.64 0.70 0.14
C MET A 70 8.32 1.04 1.61
N GLY A 71 9.24 0.76 2.56
CA GLY A 71 8.94 0.93 3.98
C GLY A 71 7.74 0.08 4.41
N GLU A 72 6.79 0.69 5.14
CA GLU A 72 5.52 0.05 5.48
C GLU A 72 4.52 0.22 4.33
N ALA A 73 4.15 -0.86 3.69
CA ALA A 73 3.18 -0.86 2.61
C ALA A 73 2.16 -2.00 2.76
N GLN A 74 1.18 -2.04 1.86
CA GLN A 74 0.09 -3.02 1.89
C GLN A 74 0.06 -3.82 0.59
N ILE A 75 0.05 -5.15 0.71
CA ILE A 75 -0.34 -6.01 -0.40
C ILE A 75 -1.86 -6.16 -0.35
N LYS A 76 -2.55 -5.60 -1.32
CA LYS A 76 -4.00 -5.72 -1.48
C LYS A 76 -4.35 -6.99 -2.25
N ILE A 77 -5.49 -7.57 -1.90
CA ILE A 77 -6.02 -8.77 -2.53
C ILE A 77 -7.39 -8.46 -3.09
N ALA A 78 -7.51 -8.54 -4.40
CA ALA A 78 -8.77 -8.45 -5.13
C ALA A 78 -9.17 -9.83 -5.67
N VAL A 79 -10.45 -10.03 -5.88
CA VAL A 79 -10.97 -11.32 -6.37
C VAL A 79 -11.87 -11.14 -7.58
N SER A 80 -11.91 -12.18 -8.41
CA SER A 80 -12.86 -12.30 -9.51
C SER A 80 -13.51 -13.69 -9.49
N GLY A 81 -14.77 -13.77 -9.89
CA GLY A 81 -15.52 -15.02 -9.88
C GLY A 81 -16.92 -14.89 -10.46
N ILE A 82 -17.65 -15.99 -10.50
CA ILE A 82 -19.03 -16.03 -10.98
C ILE A 82 -19.98 -16.00 -9.79
N VAL A 83 -20.85 -14.99 -9.77
CA VAL A 83 -21.96 -14.90 -8.82
C VAL A 83 -23.18 -15.57 -9.41
N SER A 84 -23.83 -16.40 -8.61
CA SER A 84 -25.04 -17.15 -9.00
C SER A 84 -26.10 -17.04 -7.91
N PRO A 85 -27.38 -16.88 -8.27
CA PRO A 85 -28.49 -16.98 -7.35
C PRO A 85 -28.64 -18.41 -6.83
N THR A 86 -29.03 -18.55 -5.57
CA THR A 86 -29.36 -19.83 -4.95
C THR A 86 -30.87 -19.95 -4.78
N GLU A 87 -31.37 -21.18 -4.55
CA GLU A 87 -32.81 -21.48 -4.40
C GLU A 87 -33.53 -20.62 -3.34
N ASN A 88 -32.79 -20.15 -2.31
CA ASN A 88 -33.33 -19.34 -1.20
C ASN A 88 -33.17 -17.81 -1.43
N LYS A 89 -33.02 -17.35 -2.67
CA LYS A 89 -32.75 -15.95 -3.03
C LYS A 89 -31.44 -15.39 -2.45
N ASN A 90 -30.60 -16.23 -1.87
CA ASN A 90 -29.24 -15.85 -1.48
C ASN A 90 -28.32 -15.93 -2.71
N LEU A 91 -27.17 -15.30 -2.60
CA LEU A 91 -26.15 -15.38 -3.64
C LEU A 91 -25.06 -16.38 -3.24
N SER A 92 -24.44 -16.99 -4.22
CA SER A 92 -23.17 -17.69 -4.06
C SER A 92 -22.16 -17.14 -5.06
N ILE A 93 -20.91 -17.09 -4.66
CA ILE A 93 -19.82 -16.73 -5.56
C ILE A 93 -18.84 -17.89 -5.68
N GLU A 94 -18.41 -18.16 -6.90
CA GLU A 94 -17.36 -19.10 -7.21
C GLU A 94 -16.14 -18.29 -7.69
N VAL A 95 -15.17 -18.08 -6.79
CA VAL A 95 -13.95 -17.31 -7.06
C VAL A 95 -12.96 -18.19 -7.80
N ASP A 96 -12.50 -17.76 -8.95
CA ASP A 96 -11.57 -18.48 -9.83
C ASP A 96 -10.27 -17.72 -10.11
N GLU A 97 -10.19 -16.43 -9.75
CA GLU A 97 -8.99 -15.61 -9.98
C GLU A 97 -8.76 -14.62 -8.84
N LEU A 98 -7.49 -14.45 -8.46
CA LEU A 98 -7.02 -13.47 -7.48
C LEU A 98 -6.14 -12.43 -8.16
N GLY A 99 -6.23 -11.18 -7.71
CA GLY A 99 -5.35 -10.08 -8.08
C GLY A 99 -4.59 -9.58 -6.87
N PHE A 100 -3.28 -9.43 -7.00
CA PHE A 100 -2.41 -8.88 -5.96
C PHE A 100 -1.76 -7.60 -6.46
N TYR A 101 -1.79 -6.55 -5.66
CA TYR A 101 -1.11 -5.29 -5.98
C TYR A 101 -0.65 -4.61 -4.71
N LEU A 102 0.37 -3.79 -4.84
CA LEU A 102 0.91 -2.98 -3.76
C LEU A 102 0.14 -1.67 -3.68
N ARG A 103 -0.11 -1.24 -2.46
CA ARG A 103 -0.57 0.11 -2.15
C ARG A 103 0.33 0.67 -1.06
N ASP A 104 0.97 1.76 -1.39
CA ASP A 104 1.79 2.53 -0.48
C ASP A 104 1.27 3.96 -0.39
N SER A 105 1.24 4.51 0.81
CA SER A 105 0.73 5.86 1.08
C SER A 105 1.83 6.68 1.72
N TYR A 106 2.28 7.70 1.00
CA TYR A 106 3.23 8.69 1.52
C TYR A 106 2.44 9.84 2.12
N ASP A 107 2.26 9.82 3.44
CA ASP A 107 1.46 10.83 4.14
C ASP A 107 2.28 11.91 4.84
N PHE A 108 3.61 11.79 4.87
CA PHE A 108 4.53 12.73 5.50
C PHE A 108 4.09 13.22 6.89
N GLN A 109 3.38 12.37 7.62
CA GLN A 109 2.90 12.65 8.97
C GLN A 109 3.66 11.79 9.98
N ASP A 110 4.08 12.41 11.07
CA ASP A 110 4.82 11.72 12.12
C ASP A 110 3.89 10.99 13.11
N GLY A 111 2.57 11.11 12.96
CA GLY A 111 1.60 10.55 13.88
C GLY A 111 1.82 11.07 15.31
N ASN A 112 1.90 10.15 16.27
CA ASN A 112 2.20 10.46 17.68
C ASN A 112 3.70 10.29 18.02
N ASN A 113 4.58 10.24 17.03
CA ASN A 113 6.01 10.06 17.28
C ASN A 113 6.64 11.39 17.77
N PHE A 114 7.48 11.28 18.80
CA PHE A 114 8.23 12.44 19.33
C PHE A 114 9.37 12.90 18.39
N VAL A 115 9.81 12.03 17.48
CA VAL A 115 10.89 12.30 16.54
C VAL A 115 10.31 12.21 15.13
N SER A 116 10.56 13.27 14.34
CA SER A 116 10.10 13.33 12.95
C SER A 116 10.88 12.35 12.07
N GLN A 117 10.19 11.66 11.19
CA GLN A 117 10.79 10.68 10.28
C GLN A 117 11.71 11.39 9.28
N PRO A 118 12.98 10.94 9.11
CA PRO A 118 13.88 11.49 8.13
C PRO A 118 13.48 11.11 6.70
N LEU A 119 13.48 12.09 5.80
CA LEU A 119 13.24 11.94 4.37
C LEU A 119 14.54 11.86 3.55
N GLY A 120 15.69 12.05 4.18
CA GLY A 120 17.00 11.97 3.57
C GLY A 120 17.83 13.24 3.71
N CYS A 121 19.09 13.18 3.29
CA CYS A 121 20.00 14.31 3.25
C CYS A 121 19.96 14.95 1.87
N TRP A 122 19.50 16.18 1.79
CA TRP A 122 19.31 16.93 0.55
C TRP A 122 20.45 17.90 0.31
N GLY A 123 21.05 17.84 -0.86
CA GLY A 123 22.11 18.73 -1.33
C GLY A 123 21.83 19.22 -2.75
N PHE A 124 22.75 20.01 -3.30
CA PHE A 124 22.63 20.54 -4.67
C PHE A 124 22.67 19.42 -5.74
N ASN A 125 23.34 18.29 -5.44
CA ASN A 125 23.47 17.16 -6.36
C ASN A 125 22.36 16.10 -6.19
N GLY A 126 21.38 16.34 -5.32
CA GLY A 126 20.23 15.45 -5.13
C GLY A 126 20.04 15.01 -3.69
N VAL A 127 19.33 13.90 -3.52
CA VAL A 127 19.01 13.27 -2.23
C VAL A 127 19.92 12.06 -2.04
N GLU A 128 20.63 12.01 -0.93
CA GLU A 128 21.39 10.85 -0.52
C GLU A 128 20.65 10.08 0.57
N CYS A 129 20.39 8.80 0.32
CA CYS A 129 19.91 7.87 1.34
C CYS A 129 21.11 7.37 2.15
N ASN A 130 21.36 7.95 3.30
CA ASN A 130 22.37 7.42 4.20
C ASN A 130 21.72 6.44 5.16
N THR A 131 21.91 5.14 4.92
CA THR A 131 21.42 4.06 5.79
C THR A 131 22.02 4.10 7.19
N SER A 132 23.08 4.88 7.40
CA SER A 132 23.70 5.12 8.70
C SER A 132 22.91 6.05 9.62
N LEU A 133 21.88 6.74 9.13
CA LEU A 133 21.06 7.68 9.91
C LEU A 133 20.19 7.02 11.00
N ARG A 134 20.09 5.71 11.05
CA ARG A 134 19.45 5.00 12.18
C ARG A 134 20.23 5.10 13.49
N GLY A 135 21.48 5.57 13.49
CA GLY A 135 22.36 5.62 14.65
C GLY A 135 22.84 7.00 15.12
N SER A 136 22.58 8.07 14.36
CA SER A 136 23.16 9.40 14.66
C SER A 136 22.06 10.42 14.94
N ILE A 137 21.70 10.51 16.21
CA ILE A 137 20.83 11.59 16.74
C ILE A 137 21.57 12.93 16.85
N ASN A 138 22.85 13.04 16.47
CA ASN A 138 23.70 14.21 16.67
C ASN A 138 24.29 14.76 15.38
N ILE A 139 23.46 15.06 14.38
CA ILE A 139 23.97 15.70 13.14
C ILE A 139 24.08 17.22 13.28
N GLU A 140 23.45 17.83 14.27
CA GLU A 140 23.56 19.28 14.49
C GLU A 140 24.97 19.73 14.95
N ASP A 141 25.75 18.85 15.59
CA ASP A 141 27.07 19.17 16.13
C ASP A 141 28.24 18.91 15.16
N GLU A 142 28.08 18.09 14.12
CA GLU A 142 29.19 17.82 13.17
C GLU A 142 29.31 18.84 12.02
N ILE A 143 28.36 19.75 11.87
CA ILE A 143 28.42 20.80 10.82
C ILE A 143 29.25 22.01 11.26
N ALA A 144 29.63 22.12 12.52
CA ALA A 144 30.26 23.33 13.08
C ALA A 144 31.76 23.46 12.82
N ASP A 145 32.47 22.41 12.35
CA ASP A 145 33.95 22.42 12.33
C ASP A 145 34.55 22.11 10.94
N ILE A 146 33.97 22.66 9.87
CA ILE A 146 34.56 22.54 8.53
C ILE A 146 35.15 23.90 8.12
N SER A 147 36.49 23.89 7.98
CA SER A 147 37.33 24.99 7.51
C SER A 147 36.77 25.66 6.25
N PRO A 148 36.88 27.04 6.15
CA PRO A 148 36.23 27.80 5.07
C PRO A 148 36.81 27.58 3.66
N ASP A 149 37.85 26.81 3.49
CA ASP A 149 38.58 26.68 2.22
C ASP A 149 38.24 25.43 1.36
N THR A 150 37.40 24.54 1.82
CA THR A 150 36.86 23.50 0.98
C THR A 150 35.38 23.79 0.72
N ALA A 151 35.03 23.94 -0.56
CA ALA A 151 33.64 24.06 -0.99
C ALA A 151 32.88 22.72 -0.70
N VAL A 152 32.64 22.48 0.58
CA VAL A 152 31.88 21.32 1.03
C VAL A 152 30.43 21.58 0.67
N GLU A 153 29.90 20.68 -0.13
CA GLU A 153 28.47 20.67 -0.47
C GLU A 153 27.65 20.63 0.81
N ARG A 154 26.88 21.67 1.07
CA ARG A 154 25.99 21.69 2.23
C ARG A 154 24.86 20.73 2.02
N LYS A 155 24.73 19.76 2.91
CA LYS A 155 23.62 18.79 2.94
C LYS A 155 22.71 19.12 4.12
N TYR A 156 21.42 19.02 3.89
CA TYR A 156 20.40 19.29 4.90
C TYR A 156 19.62 18.02 5.17
N LEU A 157 19.56 17.58 6.42
CA LEU A 157 18.64 16.54 6.84
C LEU A 157 17.21 17.09 6.73
N VAL A 158 16.42 16.51 5.85
CA VAL A 158 15.01 16.86 5.67
C VAL A 158 14.15 15.81 6.35
N GLN A 159 13.19 16.25 7.15
CA GLN A 159 12.27 15.41 7.89
C GLN A 159 10.81 15.69 7.48
N ASN A 160 9.88 14.81 7.86
CA ASN A 160 8.45 15.04 7.65
C ASN A 160 8.00 16.40 8.16
N SER A 161 8.45 16.81 9.35
CA SER A 161 8.14 18.12 9.95
C SER A 161 8.59 19.31 9.08
N ASP A 162 9.70 19.18 8.37
CA ASP A 162 10.19 20.24 7.47
C ASP A 162 9.33 20.31 6.21
N PHE A 163 8.96 19.17 5.65
CA PHE A 163 8.02 19.11 4.54
C PHE A 163 6.65 19.71 4.93
N GLN A 164 6.14 19.42 6.13
CA GLN A 164 4.88 19.99 6.62
C GLN A 164 4.95 21.52 6.76
N LYS A 165 6.04 22.05 7.30
CA LYS A 165 6.28 23.51 7.37
C LYS A 165 6.32 24.12 5.98
N TRP A 166 7.07 23.51 5.05
CA TRP A 166 7.18 23.97 3.67
C TRP A 166 5.80 23.93 2.95
N ARG A 167 5.05 22.83 3.06
CA ARG A 167 3.71 22.66 2.53
C ARG A 167 2.75 23.76 3.02
N THR A 168 2.75 24.01 4.34
CA THR A 168 1.92 25.05 4.95
C THR A 168 2.28 26.44 4.44
N LYS A 169 3.57 26.74 4.34
CA LYS A 169 4.05 28.04 3.86
C LYS A 169 3.74 28.29 2.38
N ASN A 170 3.93 27.27 1.54
CA ASN A 170 3.84 27.45 0.09
C ASN A 170 2.47 27.03 -0.48
N GLN A 171 1.60 26.44 0.31
CA GLN A 171 0.28 25.90 -0.11
C GLN A 171 0.39 24.93 -1.29
N HIS A 172 1.49 24.18 -1.36
CA HIS A 172 1.81 23.20 -2.38
C HIS A 172 2.27 21.87 -1.75
N GLY A 173 2.21 20.79 -2.55
CA GLY A 173 2.54 19.45 -2.10
C GLY A 173 1.38 18.80 -1.35
N GLY A 174 1.49 17.51 -1.15
CA GLY A 174 0.46 16.70 -0.48
C GLY A 174 0.89 15.28 -0.33
N ASP A 175 0.07 14.55 0.38
CA ASP A 175 0.19 13.12 0.50
C ASP A 175 -0.10 12.49 -0.87
N PHE A 176 0.57 11.40 -1.20
CA PHE A 176 0.33 10.70 -2.45
C PHE A 176 0.31 9.20 -2.23
N MET A 177 -0.35 8.52 -3.14
CA MET A 177 -0.51 7.08 -3.10
C MET A 177 0.14 6.47 -4.33
N VAL A 178 0.95 5.45 -4.11
CA VAL A 178 1.53 4.62 -5.15
C VAL A 178 0.78 3.30 -5.20
N LEU A 179 0.43 2.88 -6.39
CA LEU A 179 -0.18 1.60 -6.68
C LEU A 179 0.68 0.88 -7.72
N SER A 180 0.96 -0.40 -7.50
CA SER A 180 1.65 -1.23 -8.50
C SER A 180 0.70 -1.72 -9.58
N ASP A 181 1.27 -2.36 -10.60
CA ASP A 181 0.51 -3.22 -11.50
C ASP A 181 -0.13 -4.39 -10.73
N VAL A 182 -1.13 -5.01 -11.35
CA VAL A 182 -1.89 -6.12 -10.77
C VAL A 182 -1.28 -7.45 -11.21
N HIS A 183 -0.77 -8.21 -10.26
CA HIS A 183 -0.36 -9.60 -10.48
C HIS A 183 -1.57 -10.53 -10.36
N ARG A 184 -1.95 -11.19 -11.45
CA ARG A 184 -3.13 -12.05 -11.53
C ARG A 184 -2.75 -13.51 -11.36
N VAL A 185 -3.51 -14.24 -10.56
CA VAL A 185 -3.31 -15.68 -10.30
C VAL A 185 -4.63 -16.40 -10.44
N ARG A 186 -4.71 -17.31 -11.40
CA ARG A 186 -5.86 -18.23 -11.51
C ARG A 186 -5.76 -19.31 -10.44
N LEU A 187 -6.86 -19.56 -9.78
CA LEU A 187 -6.96 -20.66 -8.82
C LEU A 187 -7.05 -21.99 -9.58
N PRO A 188 -6.27 -23.01 -9.21
CA PRO A 188 -6.35 -24.34 -9.84
C PRO A 188 -7.73 -24.97 -9.63
N PHE A 189 -8.37 -24.66 -8.50
CA PHE A 189 -9.74 -25.06 -8.18
C PHE A 189 -10.50 -23.82 -7.70
N PRO A 190 -11.60 -23.46 -8.39
CA PRO A 190 -12.46 -22.37 -7.93
C PRO A 190 -13.01 -22.63 -6.53
N GLN A 191 -13.12 -21.57 -5.73
CA GLN A 191 -13.60 -21.67 -4.36
C GLN A 191 -14.99 -21.05 -4.24
N LYS A 192 -15.94 -21.82 -3.70
CA LYS A 192 -17.35 -21.44 -3.61
C LYS A 192 -17.72 -20.98 -2.21
N PHE A 193 -18.38 -19.84 -2.11
CA PHE A 193 -18.87 -19.24 -0.88
C PHE A 193 -20.35 -18.88 -1.01
N LYS A 194 -21.09 -19.07 0.09
CA LYS A 194 -22.44 -18.50 0.24
C LYS A 194 -22.31 -17.06 0.78
N ILE A 195 -22.98 -16.14 0.17
CA ILE A 195 -22.93 -14.72 0.49
C ILE A 195 -24.33 -14.15 0.67
#